data_f9593f55d8321e4b448e310c57a148da
#
_entry.id   f9593f55d8321e4b448e310c57a148da
#
_cell.length_a   1.000
_cell.length_b   1.000
_cell.length_c   1.000
_cell.angle_alpha   90.00
_cell.angle_beta   90.00
_cell.angle_gamma   90.00
#
_symmetry.space_group_name_H-M   'P 1'
#
loop_
_entity.id
_entity.type
_entity.pdbx_description
1 polymer ?
#
loop_
_entity_poly.entity_id
_entity_poly.type
_entity_poly.pdbx_seq_one_letter_code
_entity_poly.pdbx_strand_id
1 'polypeptide(L)' 'MLIPVADVLALIPVARSTLYLMMQEPDFPKPIRIGSRVFWKHAEILAYIDSKQEKAEA' A
#
# COMPACT_ATOMS: atom_id res chain seq x y z
N MET A 1 -5.61 10.72 -5.96
CA MET A 1 -6.61 9.72 -6.38
C MET A 1 -6.62 8.55 -5.41
N LEU A 2 -7.79 8.09 -5.06
CA LEU A 2 -7.92 6.93 -4.17
C LEU A 2 -7.96 5.64 -4.98
N ILE A 3 -7.31 4.60 -4.47
CA ILE A 3 -7.29 3.30 -5.15
C ILE A 3 -7.69 2.20 -4.16
N PRO A 4 -8.44 1.19 -4.61
CA PRO A 4 -8.86 0.08 -3.76
C PRO A 4 -7.75 -0.95 -3.58
N VAL A 5 -8.03 -1.97 -2.74
CA VAL A 5 -7.07 -3.03 -2.46
C VAL A 5 -6.59 -3.71 -3.75
N ALA A 6 -7.49 -3.95 -4.68
CA ALA A 6 -7.10 -4.64 -5.92
C ALA A 6 -6.03 -3.85 -6.68
N ASP A 7 -6.14 -2.53 -6.70
CA ASP A 7 -5.16 -1.70 -7.39
C ASP A 7 -3.84 -1.65 -6.62
N VAL A 8 -3.90 -1.67 -5.29
CA VAL A 8 -2.69 -1.73 -4.48
C VAL A 8 -1.94 -3.03 -4.77
N LEU A 9 -2.65 -4.14 -4.87
CA LEU A 9 -2.03 -5.43 -5.18
C LEU A 9 -1.47 -5.47 -6.60
N ALA A 10 -2.02 -4.68 -7.51
CA ALA A 10 -1.45 -4.57 -8.85
C ALA A 10 -0.12 -3.82 -8.82
N LEU A 11 0.01 -2.85 -7.95
CA LEU A 11 1.25 -2.08 -7.81
C LEU A 11 2.27 -2.81 -6.96
N ILE A 12 1.81 -3.53 -5.94
CA ILE A 12 2.67 -4.32 -5.06
C ILE A 12 2.22 -5.78 -5.18
N PRO A 13 2.82 -6.55 -6.10
CA PRO A 13 2.33 -7.90 -6.43
C PRO A 13 2.70 -8.92 -5.36
N VAL A 14 1.97 -8.90 -4.26
CA VAL A 14 2.14 -9.84 -3.16
C VAL A 14 0.80 -10.51 -2.86
N ALA A 15 0.83 -11.56 -2.06
CA ALA A 15 -0.41 -12.19 -1.62
C ALA A 15 -1.20 -11.22 -0.75
N ARG A 16 -2.53 -11.37 -0.77
CA ARG A 16 -3.40 -10.50 0.01
C ARG A 16 -3.07 -10.57 1.50
N SER A 17 -2.75 -11.76 1.99
CA SER A 17 -2.37 -11.92 3.40
C SER A 17 -1.08 -11.17 3.72
N THR A 18 -0.14 -11.16 2.79
CA THR A 18 1.10 -10.40 2.98
C THR A 18 0.82 -8.91 3.04
N LEU A 19 -0.09 -8.42 2.21
CA LEU A 19 -0.47 -7.02 2.23
C LEU A 19 -1.04 -6.63 3.60
N TYR A 20 -1.87 -7.48 4.18
CA TYR A 20 -2.44 -7.20 5.50
C TYR A 20 -1.37 -7.13 6.58
N LEU A 21 -0.34 -7.95 6.47
CA LEU A 21 0.79 -7.87 7.39
C LEU A 21 1.57 -6.56 7.20
N MET A 22 1.75 -6.15 5.94
CA MET A 22 2.44 -4.89 5.66
C MET A 22 1.68 -3.69 6.19
N MET A 23 0.36 -3.77 6.21
CA MET A 23 -0.48 -2.68 6.72
C MET A 23 -0.26 -2.42 8.21
N GLN A 24 0.31 -3.37 8.93
CA GLN A 24 0.58 -3.21 10.34
C GLN A 24 1.91 -2.48 10.61
N GLU A 25 2.71 -2.30 9.57
CA GLU A 25 3.98 -1.60 9.71
C GLU A 25 3.75 -0.10 9.86
N PRO A 26 4.54 0.58 10.72
CA PRO A 26 4.33 2.00 10.97
C PRO A 26 4.60 2.89 9.76
N ASP A 27 5.43 2.45 8.82
CA ASP A 27 5.77 3.24 7.65
C ASP A 27 4.86 2.95 6.45
N PHE A 28 3.94 2.00 6.56
CA PHE A 28 2.97 1.75 5.50
C PHE A 28 1.85 2.80 5.56
N PRO A 29 1.41 3.32 4.40
CA PRO A 29 0.33 4.33 4.40
C PRO A 29 -0.94 3.77 5.04
N LYS A 30 -1.63 4.62 5.79
CA LYS A 30 -2.84 4.19 6.48
C LYS A 30 -4.00 4.16 5.51
N PRO A 31 -4.87 3.13 5.62
CA PRO A 31 -6.03 3.04 4.75
C PRO A 31 -7.08 4.10 5.07
N ILE A 32 -7.83 4.48 4.06
CA ILE A 32 -8.95 5.41 4.20
C ILE A 32 -10.22 4.59 4.06
N ARG A 33 -11.06 4.61 5.08
CA ARG A 33 -12.32 3.88 5.05
C ARG A 33 -13.43 4.79 4.57
N ILE A 34 -14.14 4.32 3.55
CA ILE A 34 -15.32 5.01 3.03
C ILE A 34 -16.41 3.96 2.92
N GLY A 35 -17.42 4.07 3.80
CA GLY A 35 -18.44 3.05 3.89
C GLY A 35 -17.84 1.73 4.34
N SER A 36 -18.10 0.68 3.59
CA SER A 36 -17.56 -0.65 3.88
C SER A 36 -16.31 -0.95 3.07
N ARG A 37 -15.77 0.04 2.35
CA ARG A 37 -14.63 -0.16 1.49
C ARG A 37 -13.40 0.55 2.03
N VAL A 38 -12.24 0.05 1.64
CA VAL A 38 -10.95 0.57 2.07
C VAL A 38 -10.18 1.03 0.84
N PHE A 39 -9.61 2.22 0.93
CA PHE A 39 -8.84 2.83 -0.15
C PHE A 39 -7.54 3.39 0.37
N TRP A 40 -6.60 3.68 -0.54
CA TRP A 40 -5.38 4.39 -0.22
C TRP A 40 -5.20 5.53 -1.21
N LYS A 41 -4.44 6.53 -0.83
CA LYS A 41 -4.03 7.56 -1.77
C LYS A 41 -2.96 6.98 -2.68
N HIS A 42 -3.18 7.09 -3.98
CA HIS A 42 -2.25 6.56 -4.98
C HIS A 42 -0.84 7.09 -4.76
N ALA A 43 -0.71 8.39 -4.50
CA ALA A 43 0.58 9.01 -4.29
C ALA A 43 1.31 8.44 -3.08
N GLU A 44 0.58 8.09 -2.03
CA GLU A 44 1.19 7.52 -0.83
C GLU A 44 1.71 6.12 -1.08
N ILE A 45 0.99 5.33 -1.86
CA ILE A 45 1.44 3.99 -2.21
C ILE A 45 2.71 4.06 -3.06
N LEU A 46 2.74 4.98 -4.02
CA LEU A 46 3.93 5.14 -4.84
C LEU A 46 5.13 5.60 -4.02
N ALA A 47 4.90 6.49 -3.05
CA ALA A 47 5.96 6.94 -2.18
C ALA A 47 6.51 5.80 -1.32
N TYR A 48 5.62 4.92 -0.84
CA TYR A 48 6.04 3.77 -0.06
C TYR A 48 6.91 2.84 -0.90
N ILE A 49 6.50 2.56 -2.13
CA ILE A 49 7.25 1.70 -3.03
C ILE A 49 8.63 2.29 -3.31
N ASP A 50 8.66 3.59 -3.57
CA ASP A 50 9.91 4.29 -3.86
C ASP A 50 10.87 4.22 -2.68
N SER A 51 10.34 4.38 -1.47
CA SER A 51 11.14 4.29 -0.25
C SER A 51 11.76 2.90 -0.09
N LYS A 52 10.98 1.85 -0.35
CA LYS A 52 11.49 0.49 -0.24
C LYS A 52 12.51 0.17 -1.33
N GLN A 53 12.30 0.72 -2.51
CA GLN A 53 13.24 0.51 -3.60
C GLN A 53 14.61 1.10 -3.28
N GLU A 54 14.64 2.28 -2.66
CA GLU A 54 15.88 2.89 -2.25
C GLU A 54 16.64 2.02 -1.25
N LYS A 55 15.89 1.45 -0.29
CA LYS A 55 16.50 0.60 0.70
C LYS A 55 17.04 -0.68 0.08
N ALA A 56 16.36 -1.19 -0.93
CA ALA A 56 16.77 -2.43 -1.58
C ALA A 56 18.07 -2.26 -2.32
N GLU A 57 18.38 -1.06 -2.77
CA GLU A 57 19.63 -0.81 -3.48
C GLU A 57 20.82 -0.64 -2.56
N ALA A 58 20.55 -0.35 -1.33
CA ALA A 58 21.62 -0.20 -0.36
C ALA A 58 22.18 -1.57 0.00
#